data_0694fc612fdc54bd945f03d29d7c5bc4
#
_entry.id   0694fc612fdc54bd945f03d29d7c5bc4
#
_cell.length_a   1.000
_cell.length_b   1.000
_cell.length_c   1.000
_cell.angle_alpha   90.00
_cell.angle_beta   90.00
_cell.angle_gamma   90.00
#
_symmetry.space_group_name_H-M   'P 1'
#
loop_
_entity.id
_entity.type
_entity.pdbx_description
1 polymer ?
#
loop_
_entity_poly.entity_id
_entity_poly.type
_entity_poly.pdbx_seq_one_letter_code
_entity_poly.pdbx_strand_id
1 'polypeptide(L)'
;KKKYAAVEADIQALNTKADALRKELEALVQADADAFAPLAAAYGLPKDTPEQAAHKAAVLEKALDAACAVPLEVMEKCAEGIALVEEYAAKGSVMAVSDAGCAAALCKAALQAASLNVFINTKLMADRERAAALDAKTDKLLDEFVSRADAVFASVTNKLRNK
;
A
#
# COMPACT_ATOMS: atom_id res chain seq x y z
N LYS A 1 7.71 -29.84 12.77
CA LYS A 1 7.46 -30.58 14.07
C LYS A 1 6.08 -31.21 13.95
N LYS A 2 5.85 -32.44 14.50
CA LYS A 2 4.56 -33.16 14.46
C LYS A 2 3.34 -32.26 14.82
N LYS A 3 3.51 -31.30 15.75
CA LYS A 3 2.47 -30.34 16.19
C LYS A 3 1.91 -29.45 15.06
N TYR A 4 2.69 -29.18 14.02
CA TYR A 4 2.31 -28.26 12.92
C TYR A 4 2.09 -29.00 11.59
N ALA A 5 2.10 -30.33 11.59
CA ALA A 5 1.94 -31.12 10.37
C ALA A 5 0.62 -30.84 9.62
N ALA A 6 -0.44 -30.54 10.36
CA ALA A 6 -1.76 -30.25 9.79
C ALA A 6 -1.82 -28.91 9.02
N VAL A 7 -0.93 -27.96 9.34
CA VAL A 7 -0.88 -26.63 8.72
C VAL A 7 0.35 -26.44 7.83
N GLU A 8 1.17 -27.46 7.66
CA GLU A 8 2.43 -27.39 6.89
C GLU A 8 2.19 -26.92 5.45
N ALA A 9 1.22 -27.53 4.76
CA ALA A 9 0.89 -27.17 3.37
C ALA A 9 0.40 -25.71 3.25
N ASP A 10 -0.43 -25.25 4.23
CA ASP A 10 -0.92 -23.88 4.25
C ASP A 10 0.24 -22.89 4.43
N ILE A 11 1.15 -23.17 5.36
CA ILE A 11 2.31 -22.32 5.62
C ILE A 11 3.23 -22.25 4.40
N GLN A 12 3.44 -23.37 3.69
CA GLN A 12 4.22 -23.38 2.45
C GLN A 12 3.58 -22.49 1.37
N ALA A 13 2.25 -22.59 1.22
CA ALA A 13 1.50 -21.74 0.29
C ALA A 13 1.58 -20.25 0.66
N LEU A 14 1.48 -19.93 1.96
CA LEU A 14 1.63 -18.56 2.46
C LEU A 14 3.03 -18.01 2.21
N ASN A 15 4.08 -18.81 2.43
CA ASN A 15 5.46 -18.41 2.15
C ASN A 15 5.67 -18.08 0.66
N THR A 16 5.12 -18.91 -0.23
CA THR A 16 5.18 -18.65 -1.69
C THR A 16 4.51 -17.32 -2.04
N LYS A 17 3.33 -17.03 -1.47
CA LYS A 17 2.64 -15.75 -1.68
C LYS A 17 3.42 -14.57 -1.10
N ALA A 18 3.97 -14.71 0.10
CA ALA A 18 4.76 -13.67 0.74
C ALA A 18 6.02 -13.33 -0.06
N ASP A 19 6.71 -14.35 -0.60
CA ASP A 19 7.88 -14.15 -1.46
C ASP A 19 7.53 -13.44 -2.78
N ALA A 20 6.39 -13.76 -3.38
CA ALA A 20 5.90 -13.07 -4.57
C ALA A 20 5.57 -11.62 -4.25
N LEU A 21 4.78 -11.37 -3.20
CA LEU A 21 4.39 -10.03 -2.75
C LEU A 21 5.61 -9.14 -2.42
N ARG A 22 6.62 -9.70 -1.77
CA ARG A 22 7.86 -8.98 -1.49
C ARG A 22 8.55 -8.51 -2.77
N LYS A 23 8.66 -9.37 -3.79
CA LYS A 23 9.27 -9.03 -5.08
C LYS A 23 8.45 -7.96 -5.83
N GLU A 24 7.13 -8.04 -5.76
CA GLU A 24 6.23 -7.04 -6.34
C GLU A 24 6.42 -5.68 -5.67
N LEU A 25 6.45 -5.62 -4.34
CA LEU A 25 6.74 -4.39 -3.59
C LEU A 25 8.13 -3.82 -3.89
N GLU A 26 9.16 -4.67 -4.02
CA GLU A 26 10.50 -4.24 -4.42
C GLU A 26 10.51 -3.59 -5.81
N ALA A 27 9.75 -4.14 -6.76
CA ALA A 27 9.62 -3.58 -8.11
C ALA A 27 8.91 -2.22 -8.12
N LEU A 28 7.96 -1.99 -7.21
CA LEU A 28 7.23 -0.73 -7.10
C LEU A 28 8.12 0.45 -6.67
N VAL A 29 9.28 0.19 -6.03
CA VAL A 29 10.23 1.26 -5.65
C VAL A 29 10.72 2.01 -6.90
N GLN A 30 11.14 1.29 -7.95
CA GLN A 30 11.57 1.92 -9.19
C GLN A 30 10.38 2.45 -10.00
N ALA A 31 9.27 1.72 -10.00
CA ALA A 31 8.05 2.14 -10.71
C ALA A 31 7.51 3.48 -10.19
N ASP A 32 7.60 3.74 -8.88
CA ASP A 32 7.17 5.01 -8.26
C ASP A 32 8.05 6.18 -8.75
N ALA A 33 9.36 5.97 -8.77
CA ALA A 33 10.30 6.98 -9.28
C ALA A 33 10.05 7.29 -10.77
N ASP A 34 9.80 6.25 -11.58
CA ASP A 34 9.52 6.39 -13.01
C ASP A 34 8.17 7.09 -13.27
N ALA A 35 7.14 6.78 -12.45
CA ALA A 35 5.83 7.43 -12.53
C ALA A 35 5.86 8.89 -12.09
N PHE A 36 6.74 9.27 -11.16
CA PHE A 36 6.89 10.64 -10.70
C PHE A 36 7.66 11.53 -11.69
N ALA A 37 8.58 10.98 -12.47
CA ALA A 37 9.43 11.76 -13.37
C ALA A 37 8.66 12.67 -14.36
N PRO A 38 7.55 12.22 -15.02
CA PRO A 38 6.74 13.09 -15.86
C PRO A 38 6.06 14.23 -15.10
N LEU A 39 5.63 13.99 -13.85
CA LEU A 39 5.02 15.00 -13.00
C LEU A 39 6.05 16.08 -12.63
N ALA A 40 7.25 15.67 -12.22
CA ALA A 40 8.35 16.57 -11.91
C ALA A 40 8.71 17.45 -13.13
N ALA A 41 8.79 16.86 -14.34
CA ALA A 41 9.03 17.60 -15.56
C ALA A 41 7.91 18.61 -15.89
N ALA A 42 6.65 18.23 -15.67
CA ALA A 42 5.49 19.09 -15.95
C ALA A 42 5.49 20.37 -15.10
N TYR A 43 5.99 20.32 -13.87
CA TYR A 43 6.14 21.52 -13.04
C TYR A 43 7.09 22.55 -13.65
N GLY A 44 8.11 22.13 -14.40
CA GLY A 44 9.07 23.00 -15.09
C GLY A 44 8.55 23.63 -16.38
N LEU A 45 7.39 23.24 -16.91
CA LEU A 45 6.85 23.79 -18.14
C LEU A 45 6.55 25.31 -18.02
N PRO A 46 6.76 26.09 -19.08
CA PRO A 46 6.46 27.53 -19.10
C PRO A 46 4.95 27.78 -19.00
N LYS A 47 4.57 28.96 -18.50
CA LYS A 47 3.18 29.42 -18.34
C LYS A 47 3.00 30.91 -18.66
N ASP A 48 3.91 31.47 -19.44
CA ASP A 48 3.99 32.92 -19.67
C ASP A 48 2.95 33.42 -20.69
N THR A 49 2.43 32.53 -21.54
CA THR A 49 1.32 32.80 -22.42
C THR A 49 0.09 31.96 -22.09
N PRO A 50 -1.13 32.38 -22.50
CA PRO A 50 -2.35 31.61 -22.32
C PRO A 50 -2.24 30.19 -22.90
N GLU A 51 -1.61 30.01 -24.04
CA GLU A 51 -1.41 28.72 -24.70
C GLU A 51 -0.47 27.83 -23.90
N GLN A 52 0.63 28.39 -23.38
CA GLN A 52 1.58 27.67 -22.52
C GLN A 52 0.93 27.26 -21.21
N ALA A 53 0.14 28.15 -20.61
CA ALA A 53 -0.59 27.86 -19.37
C ALA A 53 -1.60 26.73 -19.57
N ALA A 54 -2.37 26.76 -20.68
CA ALA A 54 -3.32 25.70 -21.01
C ALA A 54 -2.61 24.37 -21.30
N HIS A 55 -1.50 24.39 -22.04
CA HIS A 55 -0.70 23.19 -22.29
C HIS A 55 -0.17 22.58 -20.97
N LYS A 56 0.44 23.41 -20.11
CA LYS A 56 0.95 22.98 -18.81
C LYS A 56 -0.14 22.36 -17.95
N ALA A 57 -1.32 22.97 -17.87
CA ALA A 57 -2.44 22.45 -17.12
C ALA A 57 -2.87 21.06 -17.60
N ALA A 58 -2.97 20.88 -18.93
CA ALA A 58 -3.33 19.57 -19.49
C ALA A 58 -2.27 18.48 -19.26
N VAL A 59 -0.98 18.85 -19.30
CA VAL A 59 0.12 17.91 -19.00
C VAL A 59 0.15 17.56 -17.52
N LEU A 60 -0.01 18.56 -16.64
CA LEU A 60 -0.06 18.34 -15.19
C LEU A 60 -1.21 17.41 -14.80
N GLU A 61 -2.41 17.61 -15.36
CA GLU A 61 -3.58 16.78 -15.05
C GLU A 61 -3.31 15.31 -15.34
N LYS A 62 -2.77 15.00 -16.52
CA LYS A 62 -2.41 13.62 -16.90
C LYS A 62 -1.30 13.05 -16.01
N ALA A 63 -0.31 13.86 -15.68
CA ALA A 63 0.81 13.43 -14.86
C ALA A 63 0.39 13.17 -13.39
N LEU A 64 -0.53 13.97 -12.84
CA LEU A 64 -1.10 13.77 -11.51
C LEU A 64 -1.91 12.47 -11.41
N ASP A 65 -2.76 12.19 -12.41
CA ASP A 65 -3.51 10.93 -12.46
C ASP A 65 -2.56 9.71 -12.54
N ALA A 66 -1.55 9.78 -13.40
CA ALA A 66 -0.55 8.72 -13.53
C ALA A 66 0.27 8.52 -12.23
N ALA A 67 0.63 9.61 -11.54
CA ALA A 67 1.37 9.57 -10.29
C ALA A 67 0.58 9.02 -9.10
N CYS A 68 -0.74 8.86 -9.21
CA CYS A 68 -1.56 8.16 -8.21
C CYS A 68 -1.51 6.64 -8.35
N ALA A 69 -1.17 6.11 -9.52
CA ALA A 69 -1.30 4.69 -9.83
C ALA A 69 -0.40 3.82 -8.94
N VAL A 70 0.89 4.14 -8.84
CA VAL A 70 1.85 3.33 -8.07
C VAL A 70 1.59 3.40 -6.56
N PRO A 71 1.36 4.57 -5.94
CA PRO A 71 0.97 4.62 -4.53
C PRO A 71 -0.30 3.81 -4.21
N LEU A 72 -1.30 3.81 -5.08
CA LEU A 72 -2.49 2.97 -4.92
C LEU A 72 -2.14 1.47 -5.01
N GLU A 73 -1.28 1.07 -5.95
CA GLU A 73 -0.81 -0.31 -6.04
C GLU A 73 -0.02 -0.72 -4.79
N VAL A 74 0.84 0.15 -4.25
CA VAL A 74 1.51 -0.08 -2.97
C VAL A 74 0.49 -0.32 -1.85
N MET A 75 -0.59 0.48 -1.79
CA MET A 75 -1.66 0.26 -0.81
C MET A 75 -2.35 -1.09 -0.97
N GLU A 76 -2.65 -1.50 -2.20
CA GLU A 76 -3.24 -2.81 -2.50
C GLU A 76 -2.31 -3.96 -2.06
N LYS A 77 -1.00 -3.83 -2.33
CA LYS A 77 0.00 -4.81 -1.89
C LYS A 77 0.17 -4.85 -0.36
N CYS A 78 0.10 -3.71 0.31
CA CYS A 78 0.07 -3.67 1.77
C CYS A 78 -1.18 -4.34 2.35
N ALA A 79 -2.34 -4.17 1.70
CA ALA A 79 -3.58 -4.85 2.07
C ALA A 79 -3.47 -6.38 1.92
N GLU A 80 -2.88 -6.87 0.80
CA GLU A 80 -2.54 -8.28 0.61
C GLU A 80 -1.61 -8.77 1.73
N GLY A 81 -0.59 -7.98 2.09
CA GLY A 81 0.33 -8.27 3.18
C GLY A 81 -0.38 -8.43 4.52
N ILE A 82 -1.32 -7.55 4.86
CA ILE A 82 -2.12 -7.63 6.08
C ILE A 82 -2.95 -8.94 6.08
N ALA A 83 -3.57 -9.30 4.97
CA ALA A 83 -4.32 -10.55 4.85
C ALA A 83 -3.43 -11.79 5.03
N LEU A 84 -2.20 -11.79 4.49
CA LEU A 84 -1.24 -12.88 4.75
C LEU A 84 -0.84 -12.95 6.23
N VAL A 85 -0.64 -11.79 6.86
CA VAL A 85 -0.24 -11.74 8.28
C VAL A 85 -1.34 -12.26 9.21
N GLU A 86 -2.62 -12.04 8.90
CA GLU A 86 -3.75 -12.65 9.62
C GLU A 86 -3.65 -14.18 9.62
N GLU A 87 -3.37 -14.77 8.47
CA GLU A 87 -3.19 -16.21 8.33
C GLU A 87 -1.97 -16.73 9.12
N TYR A 88 -0.84 -16.01 9.05
CA TYR A 88 0.34 -16.35 9.84
C TYR A 88 0.10 -16.24 11.35
N ALA A 89 -0.63 -15.23 11.80
CA ALA A 89 -0.98 -15.07 13.22
C ALA A 89 -1.90 -16.17 13.73
N ALA A 90 -2.74 -16.73 12.84
CA ALA A 90 -3.67 -17.83 13.16
C ALA A 90 -2.99 -19.21 13.12
N LYS A 91 -2.16 -19.48 12.10
CA LYS A 91 -1.62 -20.81 11.78
C LYS A 91 -0.15 -20.99 12.12
N GLY A 92 0.58 -19.90 12.28
CA GLY A 92 2.02 -19.89 12.45
C GLY A 92 2.51 -20.48 13.78
N SER A 93 3.80 -20.68 13.86
CA SER A 93 4.46 -21.13 15.08
C SER A 93 4.33 -20.11 16.20
N VAL A 94 4.10 -20.58 17.43
CA VAL A 94 4.10 -19.73 18.64
C VAL A 94 5.41 -18.94 18.78
N MET A 95 6.53 -19.48 18.28
CA MET A 95 7.83 -18.80 18.33
C MET A 95 7.94 -17.62 17.35
N ALA A 96 7.13 -17.61 16.29
CA ALA A 96 7.12 -16.56 15.27
C ALA A 96 5.89 -15.64 15.40
N VAL A 97 5.13 -15.75 16.49
CA VAL A 97 3.91 -14.93 16.65
C VAL A 97 4.22 -13.44 16.75
N SER A 98 5.35 -13.06 17.36
CA SER A 98 5.80 -11.67 17.43
C SER A 98 6.07 -11.08 16.05
N ASP A 99 6.62 -11.88 15.12
CA ASP A 99 6.93 -11.45 13.76
C ASP A 99 5.65 -11.08 13.00
N ALA A 100 4.55 -11.83 13.23
CA ALA A 100 3.24 -11.47 12.67
C ALA A 100 2.74 -10.11 13.21
N GLY A 101 2.93 -9.83 14.50
CA GLY A 101 2.60 -8.52 15.09
C GLY A 101 3.43 -7.38 14.49
N CYS A 102 4.73 -7.60 14.33
CA CYS A 102 5.62 -6.62 13.68
C CYS A 102 5.20 -6.36 12.22
N ALA A 103 4.93 -7.43 11.47
CA ALA A 103 4.51 -7.31 10.08
C ALA A 103 3.17 -6.56 9.94
N ALA A 104 2.20 -6.81 10.80
CA ALA A 104 0.93 -6.07 10.82
C ALA A 104 1.16 -4.56 11.02
N ALA A 105 2.00 -4.18 11.99
CA ALA A 105 2.31 -2.78 12.26
C ALA A 105 3.03 -2.11 11.09
N LEU A 106 3.99 -2.78 10.46
CA LEU A 106 4.75 -2.26 9.31
C LEU A 106 3.88 -2.13 8.05
N CYS A 107 3.06 -3.14 7.73
CA CYS A 107 2.14 -3.08 6.59
C CYS A 107 1.10 -1.97 6.78
N LYS A 108 0.56 -1.79 8.00
CA LYS A 108 -0.33 -0.66 8.32
C LYS A 108 0.35 0.67 8.08
N ALA A 109 1.56 0.86 8.60
CA ALA A 109 2.30 2.11 8.44
C ALA A 109 2.59 2.41 6.96
N ALA A 110 2.98 1.39 6.17
CA ALA A 110 3.21 1.52 4.74
C ALA A 110 1.94 1.87 3.96
N LEU A 111 0.81 1.21 4.28
CA LEU A 111 -0.51 1.52 3.71
C LEU A 111 -0.89 2.98 3.94
N GLN A 112 -0.77 3.47 5.18
CA GLN A 112 -1.07 4.85 5.54
C GLN A 112 -0.11 5.84 4.88
N ALA A 113 1.19 5.53 4.81
CA ALA A 113 2.17 6.37 4.15
C ALA A 113 1.89 6.50 2.65
N ALA A 114 1.57 5.40 1.97
CA ALA A 114 1.24 5.40 0.55
C ALA A 114 -0.02 6.23 0.24
N SER A 115 -1.03 6.23 1.11
CA SER A 115 -2.24 7.04 0.93
C SER A 115 -1.95 8.53 0.85
N LEU A 116 -0.96 9.03 1.58
CA LEU A 116 -0.58 10.45 1.54
C LEU A 116 -0.03 10.85 0.17
N ASN A 117 0.61 9.92 -0.55
CA ASN A 117 1.08 10.16 -1.92
C ASN A 117 -0.07 10.18 -2.94
N VAL A 118 -1.17 9.46 -2.68
CA VAL A 118 -2.39 9.62 -3.48
C VAL A 118 -3.01 10.99 -3.21
N PHE A 119 -3.26 11.33 -1.94
CA PHE A 119 -3.96 12.56 -1.56
C PHE A 119 -3.23 13.84 -1.98
N ILE A 120 -1.89 13.86 -1.95
CA ILE A 120 -1.14 15.04 -2.40
C ILE A 120 -1.33 15.29 -3.90
N ASN A 121 -1.47 14.23 -4.70
CA ASN A 121 -1.71 14.32 -6.13
C ASN A 121 -3.17 14.67 -6.43
N THR A 122 -4.15 13.98 -5.84
CA THR A 122 -5.58 14.23 -6.06
C THR A 122 -5.99 15.64 -5.64
N LYS A 123 -5.37 16.19 -4.59
CA LYS A 123 -5.56 17.58 -4.15
C LYS A 123 -5.29 18.59 -5.26
N LEU A 124 -4.33 18.30 -6.14
CA LEU A 124 -3.87 19.20 -7.20
C LEU A 124 -4.57 18.98 -8.55
N MET A 125 -5.34 17.89 -8.72
CA MET A 125 -6.09 17.59 -9.93
C MET A 125 -7.20 18.63 -10.18
N ALA A 126 -7.37 19.07 -11.42
CA ALA A 126 -8.49 19.90 -11.85
C ALA A 126 -9.76 19.06 -12.02
N ASP A 127 -9.66 17.82 -12.49
CA ASP A 127 -10.75 16.86 -12.56
C ASP A 127 -11.13 16.36 -11.16
N ARG A 128 -12.08 17.05 -10.53
CA ARG A 128 -12.53 16.75 -9.17
C ARG A 128 -13.33 15.46 -9.07
N GLU A 129 -13.97 15.02 -10.15
CA GLU A 129 -14.68 13.73 -10.18
C GLU A 129 -13.68 12.58 -10.15
N ARG A 130 -12.65 12.64 -10.98
CA ARG A 130 -11.56 11.68 -11.01
C ARG A 130 -10.80 11.65 -9.68
N ALA A 131 -10.48 12.82 -9.12
CA ALA A 131 -9.84 12.92 -7.82
C ALA A 131 -10.68 12.26 -6.71
N ALA A 132 -11.98 12.53 -6.65
CA ALA A 132 -12.87 11.94 -5.68
C ALA A 132 -12.98 10.41 -5.81
N ALA A 133 -12.94 9.87 -7.03
CA ALA A 133 -12.94 8.43 -7.26
C ALA A 133 -11.65 7.75 -6.73
N LEU A 134 -10.49 8.41 -6.91
CA LEU A 134 -9.21 7.93 -6.37
C LEU A 134 -9.19 8.02 -4.83
N ASP A 135 -9.66 9.12 -4.27
CA ASP A 135 -9.76 9.32 -2.82
C ASP A 135 -10.68 8.26 -2.19
N ALA A 136 -11.85 8.01 -2.77
CA ALA A 136 -12.78 7.00 -2.27
C ALA A 136 -12.21 5.57 -2.30
N LYS A 137 -11.40 5.23 -3.32
CA LYS A 137 -10.69 3.95 -3.38
C LYS A 137 -9.63 3.87 -2.27
N THR A 138 -8.92 4.95 -2.05
CA THR A 138 -7.89 5.09 -1.01
C THR A 138 -8.51 4.94 0.39
N ASP A 139 -9.58 5.68 0.67
CA ASP A 139 -10.31 5.64 1.94
C ASP A 139 -10.83 4.24 2.25
N LYS A 140 -11.39 3.55 1.25
CA LYS A 140 -11.85 2.16 1.41
C LYS A 140 -10.74 1.22 1.87
N LEU A 141 -9.54 1.34 1.30
CA LEU A 141 -8.39 0.52 1.71
C LEU A 141 -7.95 0.86 3.14
N LEU A 142 -7.93 2.15 3.50
CA LEU A 142 -7.61 2.59 4.85
C LEU A 142 -8.63 2.08 5.87
N ASP A 143 -9.92 2.28 5.62
CA ASP A 143 -10.99 1.89 6.53
C ASP A 143 -11.00 0.38 6.81
N GLU A 144 -10.78 -0.42 5.77
CA GLU A 144 -10.78 -1.88 5.90
C GLU A 144 -9.50 -2.39 6.57
N PHE A 145 -8.33 -2.01 6.06
CA PHE A 145 -7.09 -2.72 6.40
C PHE A 145 -6.36 -2.16 7.62
N VAL A 146 -6.57 -0.88 7.98
CA VAL A 146 -6.01 -0.34 9.23
C VAL A 146 -6.60 -1.07 10.44
N SER A 147 -7.92 -1.24 10.48
CA SER A 147 -8.59 -1.94 11.57
C SER A 147 -8.19 -3.42 11.65
N ARG A 148 -8.01 -4.09 10.51
CA ARG A 148 -7.55 -5.49 10.46
C ARG A 148 -6.14 -5.64 10.98
N ALA A 149 -5.20 -4.78 10.59
CA ALA A 149 -3.84 -4.78 11.10
C ALA A 149 -3.79 -4.53 12.62
N ASP A 150 -4.59 -3.59 13.13
CA ASP A 150 -4.71 -3.32 14.56
C ASP A 150 -5.25 -4.53 15.33
N ALA A 151 -6.22 -5.25 14.78
CA ALA A 151 -6.76 -6.46 15.38
C ALA A 151 -5.70 -7.57 15.48
N VAL A 152 -4.87 -7.76 14.44
CA VAL A 152 -3.74 -8.71 14.49
C VAL A 152 -2.75 -8.30 15.57
N PHE A 153 -2.33 -7.04 15.58
CA PHE A 153 -1.37 -6.53 16.55
C PHE A 153 -1.86 -6.70 17.99
N ALA A 154 -3.11 -6.36 18.25
CA ALA A 154 -3.74 -6.54 19.56
C ALA A 154 -3.81 -8.02 19.97
N SER A 155 -4.21 -8.90 19.04
CA SER A 155 -4.25 -10.36 19.28
C SER A 155 -2.88 -10.92 19.64
N VAL A 156 -1.83 -10.54 18.89
CA VAL A 156 -0.45 -10.93 19.16
C VAL A 156 0.01 -10.41 20.52
N THR A 157 -0.23 -9.13 20.81
CA THR A 157 0.13 -8.51 22.09
C THR A 157 -0.51 -9.26 23.27
N ASN A 158 -1.79 -9.63 23.16
CA ASN A 158 -2.48 -10.38 24.17
C ASN A 158 -1.88 -11.78 24.36
N LYS A 159 -1.54 -12.50 23.27
CA LYS A 159 -0.87 -13.80 23.33
C LYS A 159 0.50 -13.74 24.01
N LEU A 160 1.22 -12.64 23.87
CA LEU A 160 2.55 -12.46 24.46
C LEU A 160 2.51 -12.06 25.95
N ARG A 161 1.46 -11.33 26.36
CA ARG A 161 1.32 -10.82 27.74
C ARG A 161 0.61 -11.79 28.68
N ASN A 162 -0.29 -12.60 28.16
CA ASN A 162 -1.05 -13.55 28.97
C ASN A 162 -0.36 -14.92 28.91
N LYS A 163 -0.06 -15.47 30.09
CA LYS A 163 0.50 -16.83 30.27
C LYS A 163 -0.56 -17.90 30.12
#